data_00609f3e6f83bbf0ee88a0a3b5277738
#
_entry.id   00609f3e6f83bbf0ee88a0a3b5277738
#
_cell.length_a   1.000
_cell.length_b   1.000
_cell.length_c   1.000
_cell.angle_alpha   90.00
_cell.angle_beta   90.00
_cell.angle_gamma   90.00
#
_symmetry.space_group_name_H-M   'P 1'
#
loop_
_entity.id
_entity.type
_entity.pdbx_description
1 polymer ?
#
loop_
_entity_poly.entity_id
_entity_poly.type
_entity_poly.pdbx_seq_one_letter_code
_entity_poly.pdbx_strand_id
1 'polypeptide(L)'
;MYGPSPDTRHPMEGFDQVCFIKNVVHNPNIVVGDYSYYDDPVDSENFERNVLYHYPFMNDKLIIGKFCAIARDVKFVMNGANHKISGITAYPFSIFGNGWEGATPELGDLPYKGDTVIGNDVWIGYDSLIMPGVKRSEERR
;
A
#
# COMPACT_ATOMS: atom_id res chain seq x y z
N MET A 1 11.30 -3.84 29.33
CA MET A 1 10.72 -3.13 28.17
C MET A 1 9.40 -2.51 28.57
N TYR A 2 9.27 -1.24 28.38
CA TYR A 2 8.07 -0.52 28.71
C TYR A 2 7.45 0.00 27.43
N GLY A 3 6.30 -0.42 27.11
CA GLY A 3 5.60 -0.05 25.92
C GLY A 3 4.52 -1.06 25.61
N PRO A 4 3.67 -0.80 24.63
CA PRO A 4 2.60 -1.73 24.29
C PRO A 4 3.15 -2.97 23.59
N SER A 5 2.38 -4.04 23.60
CA SER A 5 2.70 -5.23 22.84
C SER A 5 2.56 -4.92 21.34
N PRO A 6 3.50 -5.35 20.49
CA PRO A 6 3.36 -5.17 19.04
C PRO A 6 2.17 -5.95 18.46
N ASP A 7 1.62 -6.88 19.20
CA ASP A 7 0.49 -7.70 18.76
C ASP A 7 -0.87 -7.12 19.15
N THR A 8 -0.88 -5.93 19.73
CA THR A 8 -2.10 -5.18 20.05
C THR A 8 -2.59 -4.44 18.81
N ARG A 9 -3.92 -4.36 18.63
CA ARG A 9 -4.47 -3.57 17.53
C ARG A 9 -4.42 -2.08 17.83
N HIS A 10 -4.93 -1.69 19.00
CA HIS A 10 -5.03 -0.29 19.39
C HIS A 10 -4.19 -0.07 20.64
N PRO A 11 -2.98 0.47 20.50
CA PRO A 11 -2.06 0.58 21.65
C PRO A 11 -2.43 1.65 22.64
N MET A 12 -3.30 2.59 22.27
CA MET A 12 -3.72 3.68 23.16
C MET A 12 -5.12 3.38 23.68
N GLU A 13 -5.22 3.06 24.94
CA GLU A 13 -6.50 2.73 25.57
C GLU A 13 -7.50 3.87 25.39
N GLY A 14 -8.69 3.52 24.91
CA GLY A 14 -9.74 4.50 24.68
C GLY A 14 -9.55 5.36 23.43
N PHE A 15 -8.54 5.10 22.62
CA PHE A 15 -8.23 5.89 21.44
C PHE A 15 -8.00 4.98 20.24
N ASP A 16 -9.09 4.65 19.54
CA ASP A 16 -9.06 3.68 18.45
C ASP A 16 -8.58 4.26 17.13
N GLN A 17 -8.22 5.52 17.09
CA GLN A 17 -7.74 6.19 15.89
C GLN A 17 -6.38 5.67 15.44
N VAL A 18 -5.57 5.17 16.36
CA VAL A 18 -4.24 4.62 16.06
C VAL A 18 -4.32 3.10 16.10
N CYS A 19 -3.89 2.46 15.01
CA CYS A 19 -3.93 1.01 14.88
C CYS A 19 -2.58 0.47 14.39
N PHE A 20 -2.06 -0.53 15.08
CA PHE A 20 -0.86 -1.26 14.60
C PHE A 20 -1.25 -2.09 13.38
N ILE A 21 -0.71 -1.71 12.23
CA ILE A 21 -1.14 -2.23 10.93
C ILE A 21 -0.93 -3.73 10.80
N LYS A 22 0.16 -4.24 11.34
CA LYS A 22 0.51 -5.66 11.24
C LYS A 22 -0.63 -6.58 11.67
N ASN A 23 -1.43 -6.13 12.63
CA ASN A 23 -2.46 -6.97 13.26
C ASN A 23 -3.81 -6.91 12.56
N VAL A 24 -3.94 -6.10 11.51
CA VAL A 24 -5.23 -5.93 10.80
C VAL A 24 -5.12 -6.17 9.31
N VAL A 25 -3.93 -6.42 8.76
CA VAL A 25 -3.79 -6.74 7.34
C VAL A 25 -3.95 -8.24 7.12
N HIS A 26 -4.62 -8.61 6.03
CA HIS A 26 -4.87 -10.00 5.68
C HIS A 26 -4.21 -10.42 4.38
N ASN A 27 -3.88 -9.46 3.51
CA ASN A 27 -3.25 -9.75 2.23
C ASN A 27 -1.80 -10.19 2.46
N PRO A 28 -1.39 -11.39 2.02
CA PRO A 28 -0.03 -11.86 2.24
C PRO A 28 1.04 -11.04 1.51
N ASN A 29 0.64 -10.23 0.54
CA ASN A 29 1.56 -9.36 -0.19
C ASN A 29 1.68 -7.98 0.46
N ILE A 30 1.13 -7.79 1.65
CA ILE A 30 1.35 -6.61 2.48
C ILE A 30 2.07 -7.09 3.73
N VAL A 31 3.34 -6.71 3.87
CA VAL A 31 4.20 -7.12 4.98
C VAL A 31 4.54 -5.89 5.80
N VAL A 32 4.16 -5.89 7.08
CA VAL A 32 4.32 -4.72 7.94
C VAL A 32 5.08 -5.14 9.20
N GLY A 33 6.10 -4.35 9.55
CA GLY A 33 6.89 -4.59 10.75
C GLY A 33 6.18 -4.15 12.02
N ASP A 34 6.79 -4.51 13.16
CA ASP A 34 6.25 -4.21 14.47
C ASP A 34 6.17 -2.70 14.69
N TYR A 35 5.12 -2.28 15.39
CA TYR A 35 4.91 -0.90 15.86
C TYR A 35 4.61 0.12 14.76
N SER A 36 4.53 -0.25 13.50
CA SER A 36 4.08 0.67 12.46
C SER A 36 2.57 0.84 12.56
N TYR A 37 2.12 2.09 12.56
CA TYR A 37 0.70 2.37 12.80
C TYR A 37 0.07 3.22 11.70
N TYR A 38 -1.24 3.10 11.60
CA TYR A 38 -2.09 3.93 10.76
C TYR A 38 -3.00 4.76 11.66
N ASP A 39 -3.10 6.05 11.38
CA ASP A 39 -3.89 7.00 12.14
C ASP A 39 -5.09 7.43 11.31
N ASP A 40 -6.29 7.03 11.72
CA ASP A 40 -7.52 7.37 11.02
C ASP A 40 -8.66 7.45 12.03
N PRO A 41 -9.28 8.62 12.22
CA PRO A 41 -10.35 8.77 13.22
C PRO A 41 -11.62 7.99 12.90
N VAL A 42 -11.77 7.53 11.66
CA VAL A 42 -13.00 6.86 11.24
C VAL A 42 -12.81 5.35 11.10
N ASP A 43 -11.68 4.90 10.56
CA ASP A 43 -11.54 3.50 10.15
C ASP A 43 -10.08 3.04 10.16
N SER A 44 -9.45 3.12 11.31
CA SER A 44 -8.02 2.81 11.45
C SER A 44 -7.69 1.33 11.18
N GLU A 45 -8.67 0.43 11.30
CA GLU A 45 -8.43 -1.00 11.11
C GLU A 45 -8.46 -1.46 9.66
N ASN A 46 -8.83 -0.60 8.73
CA ASN A 46 -8.97 -0.96 7.32
C ASN A 46 -7.90 -0.31 6.45
N PHE A 47 -6.67 -0.33 6.90
CA PHE A 47 -5.53 0.19 6.15
C PHE A 47 -5.43 -0.41 4.75
N GLU A 48 -5.75 -1.69 4.58
CA GLU A 48 -5.66 -2.36 3.28
C GLU A 48 -6.45 -1.66 2.19
N ARG A 49 -7.53 -0.97 2.55
CA ARG A 49 -8.34 -0.23 1.61
C ARG A 49 -7.56 0.86 0.89
N ASN A 50 -6.48 1.31 1.49
CA ASN A 50 -5.62 2.37 0.93
C ASN A 50 -4.50 1.82 0.05
N VAL A 51 -4.43 0.51 -0.14
CA VAL A 51 -3.47 -0.12 -1.03
C VAL A 51 -4.21 -0.43 -2.33
N LEU A 52 -3.97 0.38 -3.36
CA LEU A 52 -4.78 0.42 -4.56
C LEU A 52 -4.12 -0.35 -5.70
N TYR A 53 -4.94 -0.97 -6.55
CA TYR A 53 -4.46 -1.68 -7.73
C TYR A 53 -3.45 -2.77 -7.38
N HIS A 54 -3.72 -3.47 -6.27
CA HIS A 54 -2.84 -4.50 -5.74
C HIS A 54 -3.43 -5.87 -6.07
N TYR A 55 -3.04 -6.41 -7.22
CA TYR A 55 -3.61 -7.65 -7.73
C TYR A 55 -2.66 -8.82 -7.52
N PRO A 56 -3.18 -10.01 -7.13
CA PRO A 56 -2.31 -11.18 -6.91
C PRO A 56 -1.48 -11.56 -8.13
N PHE A 57 -2.03 -11.40 -9.34
CA PHE A 57 -1.32 -11.80 -10.55
C PHE A 57 -0.12 -10.90 -10.86
N MET A 58 -0.07 -9.70 -10.33
CA MET A 58 1.09 -8.81 -10.47
C MET A 58 2.23 -9.20 -9.55
N ASN A 59 1.93 -9.93 -8.49
CA ASN A 59 2.89 -10.47 -7.53
C ASN A 59 3.83 -9.42 -6.93
N ASP A 60 3.38 -8.18 -6.83
CA ASP A 60 4.14 -7.14 -6.16
C ASP A 60 3.75 -7.04 -4.68
N LYS A 61 4.70 -6.62 -3.87
CA LYS A 61 4.51 -6.51 -2.43
C LYS A 61 4.63 -5.08 -1.97
N LEU A 62 3.85 -4.77 -0.93
CA LEU A 62 4.04 -3.56 -0.13
C LEU A 62 4.74 -4.00 1.16
N ILE A 63 5.95 -3.51 1.37
CA ILE A 63 6.76 -3.87 2.53
C ILE A 63 6.98 -2.61 3.36
N ILE A 64 6.49 -2.61 4.58
CA ILE A 64 6.61 -1.50 5.51
C ILE A 64 7.43 -1.98 6.70
N GLY A 65 8.50 -1.26 7.02
CA GLY A 65 9.38 -1.62 8.12
C GLY A 65 8.75 -1.35 9.49
N LYS A 66 9.60 -1.29 10.51
CA LYS A 66 9.18 -1.07 11.90
C LYS A 66 9.12 0.42 12.22
N PHE A 67 8.27 0.77 13.17
CA PHE A 67 8.19 2.12 13.73
C PHE A 67 7.82 3.20 12.71
N CYS A 68 7.05 2.85 11.70
CA CYS A 68 6.55 3.82 10.74
C CYS A 68 5.26 4.46 11.22
N ALA A 69 5.12 5.75 10.96
CA ALA A 69 3.91 6.50 11.29
C ALA A 69 3.22 6.90 9.98
N ILE A 70 2.06 6.34 9.73
CA ILE A 70 1.32 6.58 8.49
C ILE A 70 0.03 7.34 8.82
N ALA A 71 -0.08 8.54 8.27
CA ALA A 71 -1.22 9.42 8.55
C ALA A 71 -2.43 9.06 7.71
N ARG A 72 -3.55 9.67 8.05
CA ARG A 72 -4.84 9.45 7.38
C ARG A 72 -4.75 9.74 5.89
N ASP A 73 -5.45 8.91 5.12
CA ASP A 73 -5.61 9.06 3.67
C ASP A 73 -4.33 8.92 2.85
N VAL A 74 -3.28 8.38 3.44
CA VAL A 74 -2.10 7.95 2.67
C VAL A 74 -2.50 6.76 1.81
N LYS A 75 -2.18 6.82 0.52
CA LYS A 75 -2.50 5.75 -0.42
C LYS A 75 -1.24 5.19 -1.06
N PHE A 76 -1.23 3.88 -1.23
CA PHE A 76 -0.15 3.17 -1.91
C PHE A 76 -0.70 2.64 -3.22
N VAL A 77 -0.18 3.14 -4.33
CA VAL A 77 -0.60 2.69 -5.66
C VAL A 77 0.36 1.62 -6.12
N MET A 78 -0.17 0.44 -6.38
CA MET A 78 0.64 -0.71 -6.76
C MET A 78 0.70 -0.86 -8.27
N ASN A 79 1.47 -1.85 -8.74
CA ASN A 79 1.80 -1.97 -10.16
C ASN A 79 0.60 -2.23 -11.08
N GLY A 80 -0.52 -2.68 -10.55
CA GLY A 80 -1.73 -2.87 -11.33
C GLY A 80 -2.30 -1.60 -11.96
N ALA A 81 -1.86 -0.43 -11.49
CA ALA A 81 -2.28 0.85 -12.05
C ALA A 81 -1.42 1.31 -13.24
N ASN A 82 -0.31 0.64 -13.52
CA ASN A 82 0.61 1.06 -14.55
C ASN A 82 0.01 0.88 -15.95
N HIS A 83 0.29 1.84 -16.82
CA HIS A 83 -0.14 1.80 -18.22
C HIS A 83 0.99 1.33 -19.11
N LYS A 84 0.64 0.69 -20.23
CA LYS A 84 1.61 0.30 -21.23
C LYS A 84 2.20 1.56 -21.85
N ILE A 85 3.51 1.76 -21.66
CA ILE A 85 4.19 2.99 -22.13
C ILE A 85 4.13 3.13 -23.65
N SER A 86 4.23 2.02 -24.38
CA SER A 86 4.20 2.02 -25.85
C SER A 86 2.79 2.08 -26.43
N GLY A 87 1.77 2.11 -25.60
CA GLY A 87 0.39 2.17 -26.06
C GLY A 87 0.02 3.53 -26.61
N ILE A 88 -0.94 3.55 -27.51
CA ILE A 88 -1.44 4.79 -28.10
C ILE A 88 -2.29 5.57 -27.10
N THR A 89 -2.98 4.85 -26.22
CA THR A 89 -3.88 5.44 -25.24
C THR A 89 -3.68 4.80 -23.88
N ALA A 90 -3.92 5.58 -22.83
CA ALA A 90 -3.95 5.08 -21.47
C ALA A 90 -5.34 4.57 -21.06
N TYR A 91 -6.33 4.71 -21.94
CA TYR A 91 -7.69 4.28 -21.62
C TYR A 91 -7.78 2.75 -21.52
N PRO A 92 -8.34 2.20 -20.43
CA PRO A 92 -8.34 0.75 -20.20
C PRO A 92 -9.52 0.07 -20.92
N PHE A 93 -9.50 0.05 -22.24
CA PHE A 93 -10.59 -0.48 -23.04
C PHE A 93 -10.98 -1.91 -22.65
N SER A 94 -9.99 -2.75 -22.37
CA SER A 94 -10.23 -4.18 -22.15
C SER A 94 -11.08 -4.48 -20.92
N ILE A 95 -11.03 -3.63 -19.88
CA ILE A 95 -11.77 -3.92 -18.65
C ILE A 95 -13.27 -3.71 -18.81
N PHE A 96 -13.69 -3.01 -19.84
CA PHE A 96 -15.11 -2.75 -20.05
C PHE A 96 -15.80 -3.82 -20.89
N GLY A 97 -15.06 -4.76 -21.47
CA GLY A 97 -15.63 -5.86 -22.23
C GLY A 97 -16.39 -5.42 -23.48
N ASN A 98 -17.44 -6.15 -23.83
CA ASN A 98 -18.34 -5.85 -24.96
C ASN A 98 -17.59 -5.70 -26.29
N GLY A 99 -16.63 -6.59 -26.56
CA GLY A 99 -15.86 -6.58 -27.77
C GLY A 99 -14.50 -5.93 -27.64
N TRP A 100 -14.21 -5.31 -26.51
CA TRP A 100 -12.91 -4.67 -26.28
C TRP A 100 -11.90 -5.57 -25.57
N GLU A 101 -12.27 -6.82 -25.23
CA GLU A 101 -11.40 -7.73 -24.53
C GLU A 101 -10.10 -7.99 -25.27
N GLY A 102 -10.14 -7.93 -26.61
CA GLY A 102 -8.94 -8.12 -27.43
C GLY A 102 -7.88 -7.05 -27.25
N ALA A 103 -8.22 -5.94 -26.59
CA ALA A 103 -7.26 -4.89 -26.29
C ALA A 103 -6.48 -5.14 -25.00
N THR A 104 -6.73 -6.28 -24.32
CA THR A 104 -6.06 -6.62 -23.07
C THR A 104 -4.57 -6.78 -23.30
N PRO A 105 -3.70 -6.00 -22.63
CA PRO A 105 -2.27 -6.19 -22.75
C PRO A 105 -1.85 -7.46 -22.02
N GLU A 106 -0.80 -8.09 -22.48
CA GLU A 106 -0.20 -9.19 -21.73
C GLU A 106 0.58 -8.64 -20.55
N LEU A 107 0.79 -9.48 -19.51
CA LEU A 107 1.49 -9.02 -18.31
C LEU A 107 2.87 -8.44 -18.63
N GLY A 108 3.57 -9.02 -19.59
CA GLY A 108 4.88 -8.53 -20.00
C GLY A 108 4.86 -7.17 -20.68
N ASP A 109 3.68 -6.70 -21.10
CA ASP A 109 3.53 -5.39 -21.76
C ASP A 109 3.30 -4.27 -20.74
N LEU A 110 3.01 -4.59 -19.49
CA LEU A 110 2.73 -3.60 -18.46
C LEU A 110 4.03 -3.19 -17.79
N PRO A 111 4.26 -1.88 -17.57
CA PRO A 111 5.41 -1.45 -16.79
C PRO A 111 5.35 -2.06 -15.39
N TYR A 112 6.46 -2.63 -14.94
CA TYR A 112 6.54 -3.23 -13.62
C TYR A 112 7.68 -2.57 -12.86
N LYS A 113 7.34 -1.89 -11.76
CA LYS A 113 8.30 -1.12 -10.98
C LYS A 113 8.85 -1.88 -9.77
N GLY A 114 8.40 -3.10 -9.56
CA GLY A 114 8.83 -3.91 -8.41
C GLY A 114 8.02 -3.60 -7.16
N ASP A 115 8.50 -4.14 -6.04
CA ASP A 115 7.86 -3.96 -4.76
C ASP A 115 8.01 -2.53 -4.26
N THR A 116 7.03 -2.06 -3.50
CA THR A 116 7.12 -0.80 -2.77
C THR A 116 7.69 -1.09 -1.39
N VAL A 117 8.76 -0.41 -1.02
CA VAL A 117 9.45 -0.67 0.24
C VAL A 117 9.57 0.63 1.04
N ILE A 118 8.99 0.63 2.22
CA ILE A 118 9.12 1.70 3.20
C ILE A 118 10.02 1.15 4.32
N GLY A 119 11.16 1.79 4.54
CA GLY A 119 12.11 1.35 5.55
C GLY A 119 11.61 1.60 6.97
N ASN A 120 12.48 1.42 7.93
CA ASN A 120 12.13 1.64 9.34
C ASN A 120 12.07 3.14 9.64
N ASP A 121 11.24 3.49 10.61
CA ASP A 121 11.19 4.84 11.18
C ASP A 121 10.90 5.92 10.13
N VAL A 122 9.94 5.65 9.25
CA VAL A 122 9.50 6.60 8.22
C VAL A 122 8.16 7.19 8.62
N TRP A 123 8.04 8.50 8.52
CA TRP A 123 6.78 9.21 8.70
C TRP A 123 6.22 9.59 7.34
N ILE A 124 4.95 9.26 7.11
CA ILE A 124 4.25 9.60 5.87
C ILE A 124 3.05 10.45 6.23
N GLY A 125 3.04 11.70 5.76
CA GLY A 125 2.02 12.68 6.11
C GLY A 125 0.70 12.49 5.39
N TYR A 126 -0.31 13.25 5.80
CA TYR A 126 -1.67 13.16 5.29
C TYR A 126 -1.74 13.25 3.77
N ASP A 127 -2.64 12.46 3.19
CA ASP A 127 -2.97 12.50 1.76
C ASP A 127 -1.79 12.23 0.83
N SER A 128 -0.68 11.69 1.34
CA SER A 128 0.45 11.31 0.48
C SER A 128 0.05 10.19 -0.46
N LEU A 129 0.57 10.24 -1.67
CA LEU A 129 0.37 9.21 -2.67
C LEU A 129 1.72 8.55 -2.96
N ILE A 130 1.84 7.28 -2.63
CA ILE A 130 3.08 6.52 -2.84
C ILE A 130 2.90 5.72 -4.12
N MET A 131 3.75 5.98 -5.10
CA MET A 131 3.64 5.37 -6.42
C MET A 131 4.32 4.00 -6.48
N PRO A 132 4.01 3.18 -7.50
CA PRO A 132 4.57 1.83 -7.60
C PRO A 132 6.09 1.82 -7.59
N GLY A 133 6.65 0.88 -6.84
CA GLY A 133 8.10 0.66 -6.81
C GLY A 133 8.90 1.66 -6.01
N VAL A 134 8.24 2.59 -5.29
CA VAL A 134 8.95 3.56 -4.46
C VAL A 134 9.73 2.85 -3.36
N LYS A 135 10.96 3.30 -3.13
CA LYS A 135 11.81 2.84 -2.02
C LYS A 135 12.10 4.04 -1.15
N ARG A 136 11.63 4.02 0.10
CA ARG A 136 11.86 5.11 1.05
C ARG A 136 12.59 4.60 2.27
N SER A 137 13.53 5.41 2.75
CA SER A 137 14.25 5.10 3.98
C SER A 137 14.10 6.26 4.96
N GLU A 138 14.52 6.02 6.19
CA GLU A 138 14.42 7.01 7.26
C GLU A 138 15.14 8.31 6.94
N GLU A 139 16.21 8.27 6.13
CA GLU A 139 16.93 9.48 5.75
C GLU A 139 16.19 10.32 4.72
N ARG A 140 15.07 9.85 4.20
CA ARG A 140 14.36 10.47 3.06
C ARG A 140 13.05 11.12 3.43
N ARG A 141 12.80 11.31 4.67
CA ARG A 141 11.54 11.89 5.15
C ARG A 141 11.25 13.26 4.56
#